data_79f91f7578542e3aff49c077a62598d6
#
_entry.id   79f91f7578542e3aff49c077a62598d6
#
_cell.length_a   1.000
_cell.length_b   1.000
_cell.length_c   1.000
_cell.angle_alpha   90.00
_cell.angle_beta   90.00
_cell.angle_gamma   90.00
#
_symmetry.space_group_name_H-M   'P 1'
#
loop_
_entity.id
_entity.type
_entity.pdbx_description
1 polymer ?
#
loop_
_entity_poly.entity_id
_entity_poly.type
_entity_poly.pdbx_seq_one_letter_code
_entity_poly.pdbx_strand_id
1 'polypeptide(L)'
;ASMIFDGVFDRFPKLRVGVIELGASWIISWMKQLDQSFKAFKRLQDLSHLKMLPSEYVQKHIKITAFPGEDIGWLLTNGAEDLMMFATDYPHHEGTDDPISRYEKTMSDISEEVKSKFYTQNFKQLLGTRLQD
;
A
#
# COMPACT_ATOMS: atom_id res chain seq x y z
N ALA A 1 10.28 -7.09 -1.12
CA ALA A 1 11.04 -7.62 0.01
C ALA A 1 12.46 -7.09 0.03
N SER A 2 13.28 -7.28 -1.04
CA SER A 2 14.70 -6.91 -1.07
C SER A 2 14.97 -5.44 -0.68
N MET A 3 14.21 -4.49 -1.20
CA MET A 3 14.38 -3.07 -0.83
C MET A 3 14.26 -2.83 0.69
N ILE A 4 13.46 -3.63 1.39
CA ILE A 4 13.34 -3.57 2.85
C ILE A 4 14.55 -4.23 3.49
N PHE A 5 14.76 -5.52 3.21
CA PHE A 5 15.79 -6.31 3.88
C PHE A 5 17.22 -5.84 3.57
N ASP A 6 17.47 -5.24 2.41
CA ASP A 6 18.78 -4.66 2.05
C ASP A 6 18.94 -3.20 2.55
N GLY A 7 18.00 -2.69 3.36
CA GLY A 7 18.07 -1.38 4.00
C GLY A 7 17.99 -0.19 3.04
N VAL A 8 17.35 -0.35 1.87
CA VAL A 8 17.24 0.75 0.89
C VAL A 8 16.47 1.93 1.47
N PHE A 9 15.38 1.67 2.19
CA PHE A 9 14.58 2.73 2.80
C PHE A 9 15.27 3.44 3.97
N ASP A 10 16.18 2.77 4.68
CA ASP A 10 17.01 3.42 5.70
C ASP A 10 18.04 4.35 5.08
N ARG A 11 18.63 3.96 3.94
CA ARG A 11 19.57 4.80 3.18
C ARG A 11 18.88 5.95 2.46
N PHE A 12 17.65 5.73 2.00
CA PHE A 12 16.87 6.70 1.24
C PHE A 12 15.49 6.94 1.88
N PRO A 13 15.42 7.61 3.05
CA PRO A 13 14.19 7.70 3.85
C PRO A 13 13.07 8.51 3.18
N LYS A 14 13.37 9.25 2.12
CA LYS A 14 12.38 9.99 1.30
C LYS A 14 11.88 9.19 0.10
N LEU A 15 12.46 8.02 -0.16
CA LEU A 15 12.04 7.17 -1.28
C LEU A 15 10.61 6.67 -1.05
N ARG A 16 9.78 6.77 -2.08
CA ARG A 16 8.42 6.24 -2.12
C ARG A 16 8.26 5.31 -3.31
N VAL A 17 7.44 4.30 -3.16
CA VAL A 17 7.21 3.27 -4.19
C VAL A 17 5.73 3.13 -4.44
N GLY A 18 5.32 3.30 -5.68
CA GLY A 18 3.98 2.96 -6.15
C GLY A 18 3.97 1.55 -6.75
N VAL A 19 3.08 0.70 -6.30
CA VAL A 19 2.80 -0.62 -6.87
C VAL A 19 1.53 -0.48 -7.70
N ILE A 20 1.67 -0.56 -9.01
CA ILE A 20 0.61 -0.30 -9.97
C ILE A 20 0.34 -1.59 -10.76
N GLU A 21 -0.91 -1.86 -11.06
CA GLU A 21 -1.36 -3.02 -11.88
C GLU A 21 -0.97 -4.40 -11.33
N LEU A 22 -0.92 -4.55 -10.02
CA LEU A 22 -0.69 -5.84 -9.37
C LEU A 22 -1.83 -6.27 -8.43
N GLY A 23 -2.91 -5.49 -8.40
CA GLY A 23 -3.95 -5.65 -7.39
C GLY A 23 -3.43 -5.42 -5.97
N ALA A 24 -4.28 -5.56 -4.98
CA ALA A 24 -3.96 -5.23 -3.60
C ALA A 24 -4.30 -6.32 -2.57
N SER A 25 -5.08 -7.34 -2.93
CA SER A 25 -5.58 -8.36 -1.99
C SER A 25 -4.48 -9.13 -1.26
N TRP A 26 -3.28 -9.19 -1.83
CA TRP A 26 -2.11 -9.88 -1.27
C TRP A 26 -1.42 -9.12 -0.12
N ILE A 27 -1.64 -7.80 0.02
CA ILE A 27 -0.78 -6.93 0.84
C ILE A 27 -0.80 -7.25 2.34
N ILE A 28 -1.98 -7.52 2.90
CA ILE A 28 -2.14 -7.79 4.34
C ILE A 28 -1.40 -9.08 4.72
N SER A 29 -1.57 -10.12 3.92
CA SER A 29 -0.88 -11.40 4.13
C SER A 29 0.62 -11.26 3.97
N TRP A 30 1.06 -10.52 2.96
CA TRP A 30 2.48 -10.29 2.70
C TRP A 30 3.18 -9.51 3.82
N MET A 31 2.57 -8.46 4.35
CA MET A 31 3.10 -7.72 5.51
C MET A 31 3.32 -8.65 6.70
N LYS A 32 2.35 -9.51 7.01
CA LYS A 32 2.47 -10.50 8.08
C LYS A 32 3.60 -11.49 7.83
N GLN A 33 3.75 -11.98 6.60
CA GLN A 33 4.83 -12.89 6.21
C GLN A 33 6.21 -12.23 6.33
N LEU A 34 6.36 -10.97 5.94
CA LEU A 34 7.61 -10.23 6.08
C LEU A 34 8.03 -10.14 7.56
N ASP A 35 7.11 -9.79 8.45
CA ASP A 35 7.39 -9.69 9.89
C ASP A 35 7.74 -11.06 10.51
N GLN A 36 7.06 -12.11 10.07
CA GLN A 36 7.37 -13.47 10.50
C GLN A 36 8.77 -13.89 10.04
N SER A 37 9.12 -13.62 8.78
CA SER A 37 10.44 -13.88 8.22
C SER A 37 11.53 -13.12 8.98
N PHE A 38 11.32 -11.83 9.24
CA PHE A 38 12.23 -11.03 10.05
C PHE A 38 12.48 -11.65 11.43
N LYS A 39 11.41 -12.04 12.14
CA LYS A 39 11.52 -12.67 13.46
C LYS A 39 12.25 -14.01 13.42
N ALA A 40 12.01 -14.81 12.38
CA ALA A 40 12.63 -16.13 12.23
C ALA A 40 14.12 -16.03 11.90
N PHE A 41 14.52 -15.12 11.00
CA PHE A 41 15.87 -15.08 10.46
C PHE A 41 16.82 -14.08 11.12
N LYS A 42 16.32 -13.12 11.92
CA LYS A 42 17.17 -12.12 12.61
C LYS A 42 18.27 -12.68 13.52
N ARG A 43 18.19 -13.96 13.87
CA ARG A 43 19.24 -14.66 14.65
C ARG A 43 20.30 -15.32 13.76
N LEU A 44 19.99 -15.51 12.48
CA LEU A 44 20.85 -16.19 11.51
C LEU A 44 21.51 -15.21 10.56
N GLN A 45 20.91 -14.06 10.37
CA GLN A 45 21.37 -12.99 9.49
C GLN A 45 21.47 -11.69 10.28
N ASP A 46 22.50 -10.90 9.99
CA ASP A 46 22.61 -9.56 10.57
C ASP A 46 21.59 -8.62 9.90
N LEU A 47 20.47 -8.41 10.60
CA LEU A 47 19.41 -7.48 10.22
C LEU A 47 19.36 -6.26 11.16
N SER A 48 20.45 -5.99 11.89
CA SER A 48 20.55 -4.87 12.86
C SER A 48 20.44 -3.48 12.22
N HIS A 49 20.68 -3.40 10.92
CA HIS A 49 20.52 -2.16 10.15
C HIS A 49 19.04 -1.75 9.96
N LEU A 50 18.10 -2.67 10.11
CA LEU A 50 16.67 -2.36 10.03
C LEU A 50 16.18 -1.71 11.32
N LYS A 51 15.62 -0.52 11.23
CA LYS A 51 15.17 0.29 12.38
C LYS A 51 13.71 0.06 12.75
N MET A 52 12.94 -0.58 11.88
CA MET A 52 11.51 -0.82 12.02
C MET A 52 11.19 -2.26 11.60
N LEU A 53 9.99 -2.73 11.91
CA LEU A 53 9.48 -3.98 11.35
C LEU A 53 9.28 -3.86 9.83
N PRO A 54 9.44 -4.94 9.06
CA PRO A 54 9.21 -4.91 7.62
C PRO A 54 7.84 -4.36 7.21
N SER A 55 6.79 -4.69 7.95
CA SER A 55 5.45 -4.13 7.71
C SER A 55 5.37 -2.61 7.90
N GLU A 56 6.14 -2.05 8.83
CA GLU A 56 6.21 -0.61 9.06
C GLU A 56 6.89 0.12 7.89
N TYR A 57 7.91 -0.49 7.27
CA TYR A 57 8.49 0.04 6.03
C TYR A 57 7.48 0.05 4.88
N VAL A 58 6.67 -1.02 4.76
CA VAL A 58 5.58 -1.07 3.77
C VAL A 58 4.63 0.10 3.98
N GLN A 59 4.11 0.27 5.20
CA GLN A 59 3.18 1.33 5.55
C GLN A 59 3.74 2.73 5.24
N LYS A 60 5.01 2.93 5.50
CA LYS A 60 5.65 4.24 5.36
C LYS A 60 6.03 4.60 3.93
N HIS A 61 6.46 3.62 3.13
CA HIS A 61 7.14 3.88 1.87
C HIS A 61 6.38 3.40 0.62
N ILE A 62 5.35 2.54 0.78
CA ILE A 62 4.67 1.90 -0.35
C ILE A 62 3.23 2.41 -0.45
N LYS A 63 2.79 2.61 -1.68
CA LYS A 63 1.39 2.88 -2.04
C LYS A 63 0.99 1.91 -3.14
N ILE A 64 -0.28 1.48 -3.15
CA ILE A 64 -0.74 0.38 -4.01
C ILE A 64 -2.06 0.77 -4.66
N THR A 65 -2.20 0.52 -5.95
CA THR A 65 -3.50 0.59 -6.62
C THR A 65 -4.18 -0.76 -6.56
N ALA A 66 -5.48 -0.74 -6.28
CA ALA A 66 -6.32 -1.93 -6.36
C ALA A 66 -7.03 -2.00 -7.71
N PHE A 67 -7.45 -3.20 -8.11
CA PHE A 67 -8.40 -3.34 -9.21
C PHE A 67 -9.82 -3.06 -8.75
N PRO A 68 -10.68 -2.50 -9.63
CA PRO A 68 -12.06 -2.15 -9.27
C PRO A 68 -12.96 -3.33 -8.84
N GLY A 69 -12.51 -4.56 -8.98
CA GLY A 69 -13.19 -5.76 -8.51
C GLY A 69 -12.78 -6.27 -7.13
N GLU A 70 -11.80 -5.65 -6.49
CA GLU A 70 -11.31 -6.04 -5.17
C GLU A 70 -12.17 -5.44 -4.05
N ASP A 71 -12.23 -6.13 -2.91
CA ASP A 71 -12.91 -5.66 -1.70
C ASP A 71 -12.04 -4.62 -0.97
N ILE A 72 -12.15 -3.37 -1.39
CA ILE A 72 -11.39 -2.27 -0.80
C ILE A 72 -11.84 -1.99 0.64
N GLY A 73 -13.12 -2.07 0.94
CA GLY A 73 -13.62 -1.88 2.30
C GLY A 73 -12.93 -2.83 3.29
N TRP A 74 -12.78 -4.09 2.91
CA TRP A 74 -12.06 -5.06 3.74
C TRP A 74 -10.58 -4.70 3.90
N LEU A 75 -9.90 -4.31 2.81
CA LEU A 75 -8.48 -3.93 2.88
C LEU A 75 -8.25 -2.72 3.77
N LEU A 76 -9.08 -1.67 3.63
CA LEU A 76 -8.99 -0.46 4.46
C LEU A 76 -9.20 -0.76 5.94
N THR A 77 -10.21 -1.58 6.26
CA THR A 77 -10.52 -1.99 7.64
C THR A 77 -9.43 -2.86 8.27
N ASN A 78 -8.68 -3.62 7.46
CA ASN A 78 -7.67 -4.54 7.94
C ASN A 78 -6.24 -3.98 7.90
N GLY A 79 -6.08 -2.65 7.88
CA GLY A 79 -4.80 -1.99 8.07
C GLY A 79 -4.08 -1.58 6.78
N ALA A 80 -4.81 -1.45 5.67
CA ALA A 80 -4.25 -0.92 4.42
C ALA A 80 -4.72 0.51 4.11
N GLU A 81 -5.32 1.23 5.05
CA GLU A 81 -5.89 2.57 4.81
C GLU A 81 -4.85 3.59 4.31
N ASP A 82 -3.61 3.49 4.80
CA ASP A 82 -2.52 4.37 4.39
C ASP A 82 -1.76 3.86 3.15
N LEU A 83 -2.15 2.71 2.60
CA LEU A 83 -1.51 2.09 1.44
C LEU A 83 -2.30 2.27 0.16
N MET A 84 -3.64 2.17 0.25
CA MET A 84 -4.50 2.06 -0.92
C MET A 84 -4.65 3.37 -1.66
N MET A 85 -4.52 3.30 -2.99
CA MET A 85 -4.80 4.41 -3.91
C MET A 85 -5.89 4.02 -4.90
N PHE A 86 -6.74 4.99 -5.21
CA PHE A 86 -7.75 4.87 -6.26
C PHE A 86 -7.08 4.73 -7.64
N ALA A 87 -7.60 3.82 -8.45
CA ALA A 87 -7.28 3.69 -9.86
C ALA A 87 -8.50 3.17 -10.62
N THR A 88 -8.60 3.50 -11.89
CA THR A 88 -9.70 3.05 -12.76
C THR A 88 -9.31 1.89 -13.64
N ASP A 89 -8.03 1.86 -14.00
CA ASP A 89 -7.46 0.97 -15.02
C ASP A 89 -8.18 1.04 -16.38
N TYR A 90 -8.99 2.08 -16.58
CA TYR A 90 -9.70 2.31 -17.84
C TYR A 90 -8.69 2.79 -18.91
N PRO A 91 -8.72 2.28 -20.17
CA PRO A 91 -9.74 1.39 -20.76
C PRO A 91 -9.33 -0.10 -20.82
N HIS A 92 -8.47 -0.58 -19.93
CA HIS A 92 -8.05 -1.98 -19.90
C HIS A 92 -9.21 -2.91 -19.50
N HIS A 93 -9.08 -4.21 -19.81
CA HIS A 93 -10.14 -5.20 -19.55
C HIS A 93 -10.42 -5.42 -18.07
N GLU A 94 -9.38 -5.27 -17.21
CA GLU A 94 -9.47 -5.36 -15.75
C GLU A 94 -10.10 -4.10 -15.13
N GLY A 95 -10.11 -2.99 -15.90
CA GLY A 95 -10.65 -1.72 -15.49
C GLY A 95 -12.17 -1.64 -15.60
N THR A 96 -12.68 -0.43 -15.41
CA THR A 96 -14.12 -0.15 -15.51
C THR A 96 -14.35 1.32 -15.85
N ASP A 97 -15.47 1.58 -16.50
CA ASP A 97 -15.98 2.93 -16.76
C ASP A 97 -16.77 3.50 -15.56
N ASP A 98 -17.08 2.67 -14.56
CA ASP A 98 -17.76 3.08 -13.32
C ASP A 98 -16.98 2.63 -12.06
N PRO A 99 -15.74 3.09 -11.87
CA PRO A 99 -14.90 2.66 -10.77
C PRO A 99 -15.42 3.15 -9.41
N ILE A 100 -15.95 4.37 -9.35
CA ILE A 100 -16.43 4.94 -8.09
C ILE A 100 -17.55 4.09 -7.50
N SER A 101 -18.57 3.77 -8.28
CA SER A 101 -19.70 2.95 -7.83
C SER A 101 -19.22 1.54 -7.38
N ARG A 102 -18.24 0.97 -8.08
CA ARG A 102 -17.71 -0.34 -7.70
C ARG A 102 -16.99 -0.31 -6.36
N TYR A 103 -16.13 0.67 -6.12
CA TYR A 103 -15.44 0.82 -4.84
C TYR A 103 -16.40 1.17 -3.70
N GLU A 104 -17.32 2.11 -3.93
CA GLU A 104 -18.30 2.52 -2.90
C GLU A 104 -19.17 1.36 -2.40
N LYS A 105 -19.49 0.37 -3.23
CA LYS A 105 -20.23 -0.84 -2.82
C LYS A 105 -19.51 -1.62 -1.70
N THR A 106 -18.19 -1.57 -1.65
CA THR A 106 -17.39 -2.26 -0.62
C THR A 106 -17.08 -1.36 0.58
N MET A 107 -17.36 -0.06 0.47
CA MET A 107 -16.96 0.96 1.45
C MET A 107 -18.14 1.58 2.22
N SER A 108 -19.29 0.88 2.31
CA SER A 108 -20.47 1.39 2.99
C SER A 108 -20.23 1.82 4.44
N ASP A 109 -19.37 1.10 5.15
CA ASP A 109 -19.06 1.31 6.57
C ASP A 109 -17.73 2.03 6.81
N ILE A 110 -17.10 2.55 5.74
CA ILE A 110 -15.83 3.26 5.80
C ILE A 110 -16.07 4.76 6.01
N SER A 111 -15.36 5.35 6.97
CA SER A 111 -15.45 6.79 7.25
C SER A 111 -14.97 7.65 6.08
N GLU A 112 -15.50 8.85 5.95
CA GLU A 112 -15.10 9.81 4.90
C GLU A 112 -13.62 10.20 4.98
N GLU A 113 -13.02 10.18 6.18
CA GLU A 113 -11.60 10.41 6.36
C GLU A 113 -10.78 9.33 5.66
N VAL A 114 -11.11 8.05 5.88
CA VAL A 114 -10.43 6.91 5.25
C VAL A 114 -10.70 6.86 3.74
N LYS A 115 -11.92 7.17 3.30
CA LYS A 115 -12.22 7.32 1.87
C LYS A 115 -11.37 8.42 1.22
N SER A 116 -11.19 9.55 1.89
CA SER A 116 -10.33 10.64 1.41
C SER A 116 -8.87 10.20 1.26
N LYS A 117 -8.35 9.36 2.17
CA LYS A 117 -7.02 8.75 2.00
C LYS A 117 -6.97 7.94 0.71
N PHE A 118 -7.92 7.05 0.50
CA PHE A 118 -8.00 6.18 -0.68
C PHE A 118 -8.09 6.98 -1.98
N TYR A 119 -9.02 7.95 -2.07
CA TYR A 119 -9.27 8.68 -3.31
C TYR A 119 -8.20 9.70 -3.67
N THR A 120 -7.53 10.30 -2.68
CA THR A 120 -6.63 11.44 -2.97
C THR A 120 -5.36 11.49 -2.12
N GLN A 121 -5.44 11.32 -0.80
CA GLN A 121 -4.33 11.68 0.08
C GLN A 121 -3.14 10.76 -0.10
N ASN A 122 -3.36 9.44 -0.25
CA ASN A 122 -2.29 8.47 -0.45
C ASN A 122 -1.54 8.71 -1.77
N PHE A 123 -2.24 9.10 -2.83
CA PHE A 123 -1.60 9.47 -4.09
C PHE A 123 -0.77 10.75 -3.96
N LYS A 124 -1.29 11.78 -3.27
CA LYS A 124 -0.52 13.00 -2.96
C LYS A 124 0.73 12.68 -2.15
N GLN A 125 0.64 11.78 -1.17
CA GLN A 125 1.80 11.34 -0.39
C GLN A 125 2.83 10.60 -1.26
N LEU A 126 2.41 9.80 -2.23
CA LEU A 126 3.31 9.12 -3.17
C LEU A 126 4.11 10.14 -4.00
N LEU A 127 3.45 11.15 -4.55
CA LEU A 127 4.08 12.18 -5.39
C LEU A 127 4.87 13.21 -4.56
N GLY A 128 4.53 13.39 -3.29
CA GLY A 128 5.19 14.34 -2.40
C GLY A 128 4.97 15.78 -2.84
N THR A 129 6.02 16.62 -2.76
CA THR A 129 5.94 18.05 -3.08
C THR A 129 5.76 18.36 -4.57
N ARG A 130 5.82 17.37 -5.46
CA ARG A 130 5.66 17.57 -6.91
C ARG A 130 4.25 17.99 -7.34
N LEU A 131 3.26 17.93 -6.44
CA LEU A 131 1.89 18.40 -6.67
C LEU A 131 1.61 19.80 -6.12
N GLN A 132 2.62 20.52 -5.67
CA GLN A 132 2.46 21.86 -5.09
C GLN A 132 2.69 22.98 -6.11
N ASP A 133 2.98 22.65 -7.36
CA ASP A 133 3.11 23.54 -8.51
C ASP A 133 1.93 23.30 -9.49
#